data_ea93faa80678c93dbd644b72a25f063a
#
_entry.id   ea93faa80678c93dbd644b72a25f063a
#
_cell.length_a   1.000
_cell.length_b   1.000
_cell.length_c   1.000
_cell.angle_alpha   90.00
_cell.angle_beta   90.00
_cell.angle_gamma   90.00
#
_symmetry.space_group_name_H-M   'P 1'
#
loop_
_entity.id
_entity.type
_entity.pdbx_description
1 polymer ?
#
loop_
_entity_poly.entity_id
_entity_poly.type
_entity_poly.pdbx_seq_one_letter_code
_entity_poly.pdbx_strand_id
1 'polypeptide(L)'
;TVTLGTKMDVNRLDGVTYQGHESFYLHYNFPPFSTGEARFLRGTSRREIGHGNLAQRALKKMIPVENPYTVRIVSDILESNGSSSMATVCAGTLALMDAGIKIEKPVSGIAMGLITDKDSGKFAVLSDILGDEDHLGDMDFKVTGTSEGITACQMDIKVQGLSYDILEQALNQAKEGRLHILSKLTE
;
A
#
# COMPACT_ATOMS: atom_id res chain seq x y z
N THR A 1 -11.11 -7.77 -4.17
CA THR A 1 -12.58 -7.68 -4.23
C THR A 1 -13.09 -6.61 -3.28
N VAL A 2 -14.25 -5.98 -3.62
CA VAL A 2 -14.99 -5.05 -2.77
C VAL A 2 -16.36 -5.64 -2.46
N THR A 3 -16.77 -5.55 -1.20
CA THR A 3 -18.12 -5.92 -0.75
C THR A 3 -18.78 -4.70 -0.11
N LEU A 4 -20.00 -4.43 -0.53
CA LEU A 4 -20.84 -3.35 0.04
C LEU A 4 -21.78 -3.97 1.07
N GLY A 5 -21.61 -3.59 2.32
CA GLY A 5 -22.42 -4.01 3.45
C GLY A 5 -23.39 -2.91 3.93
N THR A 6 -24.16 -3.25 4.91
CA THR A 6 -25.10 -2.34 5.59
C THR A 6 -24.45 -1.65 6.78
N LYS A 7 -25.19 -0.77 7.45
CA LYS A 7 -24.78 -0.18 8.74
C LYS A 7 -24.61 -1.20 9.87
N MET A 8 -25.12 -2.42 9.71
CA MET A 8 -24.94 -3.49 10.69
C MET A 8 -23.62 -4.22 10.55
N ASP A 9 -22.96 -4.08 9.40
CA ASP A 9 -21.70 -4.75 9.06
C ASP A 9 -20.48 -3.91 9.45
N VAL A 10 -20.67 -2.77 10.14
CA VAL A 10 -19.57 -1.93 10.61
C VAL A 10 -18.68 -2.67 11.60
N ASN A 11 -17.39 -2.48 11.47
CA ASN A 11 -16.43 -2.99 12.45
C ASN A 11 -16.47 -2.12 13.71
N ARG A 12 -16.78 -2.74 14.86
CA ARG A 12 -16.78 -2.05 16.16
C ARG A 12 -15.36 -1.96 16.69
N LEU A 13 -14.96 -0.75 17.02
CA LEU A 13 -13.69 -0.48 17.68
C LEU A 13 -13.97 -0.29 19.17
N ASP A 14 -13.53 -1.24 19.98
CA ASP A 14 -13.71 -1.22 21.45
C ASP A 14 -12.33 -1.20 22.12
N GLY A 15 -11.77 0.00 22.24
CA GLY A 15 -10.50 0.25 22.90
C GLY A 15 -10.69 0.78 24.32
N VAL A 16 -9.60 0.80 25.11
CA VAL A 16 -9.62 1.27 26.50
C VAL A 16 -10.04 2.73 26.61
N THR A 17 -9.65 3.56 25.65
CA THR A 17 -9.87 5.02 25.66
C THR A 17 -10.81 5.51 24.56
N TYR A 18 -11.21 4.64 23.65
CA TYR A 18 -12.03 5.03 22.50
C TYR A 18 -12.95 3.89 22.10
N GLN A 19 -14.22 4.23 21.94
CA GLN A 19 -15.22 3.36 21.30
C GLN A 19 -15.73 4.03 20.04
N GLY A 20 -15.81 3.26 18.95
CA GLY A 20 -16.23 3.79 17.66
C GLY A 20 -16.64 2.72 16.68
N HIS A 21 -16.93 3.15 15.47
CA HIS A 21 -17.32 2.28 14.37
C HIS A 21 -16.46 2.61 13.15
N GLU A 22 -16.04 1.58 12.44
CA GLU A 22 -15.30 1.71 11.20
C GLU A 22 -16.14 1.13 10.05
N SER A 23 -16.53 1.99 9.13
CA SER A 23 -17.34 1.60 7.95
C SER A 23 -16.49 1.27 6.73
N PHE A 24 -15.17 1.46 6.80
CA PHE A 24 -14.22 1.08 5.75
C PHE A 24 -13.08 0.26 6.34
N TYR A 25 -12.90 -0.96 5.85
CA TYR A 25 -11.82 -1.84 6.29
C TYR A 25 -11.29 -2.72 5.15
N LEU A 26 -10.01 -3.07 5.26
CA LEU A 26 -9.28 -3.83 4.26
C LEU A 26 -8.59 -5.03 4.90
N HIS A 27 -8.84 -6.21 4.34
CA HIS A 27 -8.15 -7.44 4.67
C HIS A 27 -7.10 -7.73 3.61
N TYR A 28 -5.88 -7.95 4.05
CA TYR A 28 -4.76 -8.29 3.20
C TYR A 28 -4.25 -9.68 3.59
N ASN A 29 -4.34 -10.61 2.66
CA ASN A 29 -3.95 -11.99 2.86
C ASN A 29 -2.73 -12.31 1.98
N PHE A 30 -1.65 -12.75 2.61
CA PHE A 30 -0.39 -13.08 1.96
C PHE A 30 0.00 -14.53 2.30
N PRO A 31 -0.64 -15.53 1.66
CA PRO A 31 -0.35 -16.92 1.93
C PRO A 31 1.07 -17.30 1.47
N PRO A 32 1.71 -18.29 2.11
CA PRO A 32 3.09 -18.68 1.80
C PRO A 32 3.31 -19.06 0.33
N PHE A 33 2.33 -19.66 -0.31
CA PHE A 33 2.43 -20.07 -1.71
C PHE A 33 2.58 -18.90 -2.69
N SER A 34 2.20 -17.66 -2.28
CA SER A 34 2.36 -16.48 -3.13
C SER A 34 3.82 -16.15 -3.47
N THR A 35 4.75 -16.63 -2.67
CA THR A 35 6.21 -16.57 -2.90
C THR A 35 6.83 -17.94 -3.18
N GLY A 36 6.02 -18.97 -3.44
CA GLY A 36 6.47 -20.32 -3.68
C GLY A 36 6.90 -21.09 -2.41
N GLU A 37 6.62 -20.58 -1.22
CA GLU A 37 6.96 -21.25 0.03
C GLU A 37 5.99 -22.39 0.34
N ALA A 38 6.54 -23.59 0.61
CA ALA A 38 5.80 -24.74 1.13
C ALA A 38 5.71 -24.67 2.67
N ARG A 39 4.74 -23.96 3.20
CA ARG A 39 4.53 -23.76 4.64
C ARG A 39 3.05 -23.88 5.01
N PHE A 40 2.76 -24.37 6.22
CA PHE A 40 1.40 -24.39 6.73
C PHE A 40 0.82 -22.97 6.84
N LEU A 41 -0.45 -22.85 6.48
CA LEU A 41 -1.22 -21.62 6.73
C LEU A 41 -1.33 -21.41 8.24
N ARG A 42 -0.89 -20.25 8.70
CA ARG A 42 -1.00 -19.80 10.09
C ARG A 42 -1.88 -18.57 10.13
N GLY A 43 -2.19 -18.09 11.33
CA GLY A 43 -2.87 -16.80 11.49
C GLY A 43 -2.08 -15.64 10.89
N THR A 44 -2.74 -14.50 10.70
CA THR A 44 -2.20 -13.30 10.06
C THR A 44 -0.89 -12.85 10.69
N SER A 45 0.13 -12.65 9.87
CA SER A 45 1.44 -12.17 10.28
C SER A 45 1.46 -10.65 10.54
N ARG A 46 2.47 -10.18 11.28
CA ARG A 46 2.68 -8.72 11.47
C ARG A 46 2.87 -7.99 10.14
N ARG A 47 3.53 -8.63 9.17
CA ARG A 47 3.75 -8.09 7.83
C ARG A 47 2.41 -7.89 7.10
N GLU A 48 1.52 -8.86 7.16
CA GLU A 48 0.19 -8.76 6.56
C GLU A 48 -0.63 -7.63 7.20
N ILE A 49 -0.59 -7.51 8.52
CA ILE A 49 -1.26 -6.41 9.23
C ILE A 49 -0.70 -5.05 8.80
N GLY A 50 0.61 -4.91 8.72
CA GLY A 50 1.28 -3.66 8.30
C GLY A 50 0.95 -3.27 6.86
N HIS A 51 1.01 -4.21 5.94
CA HIS A 51 0.69 -3.99 4.52
C HIS A 51 -0.81 -3.67 4.33
N GLY A 52 -1.69 -4.41 5.00
CA GLY A 52 -3.12 -4.14 4.98
C GLY A 52 -3.46 -2.76 5.55
N ASN A 53 -2.84 -2.38 6.66
CA ASN A 53 -3.01 -1.05 7.26
C ASN A 53 -2.52 0.07 6.33
N LEU A 54 -1.39 -0.10 5.65
CA LEU A 54 -0.90 0.87 4.67
C LEU A 54 -1.91 1.08 3.55
N ALA A 55 -2.39 0.00 2.93
CA ALA A 55 -3.39 0.06 1.86
C ALA A 55 -4.73 0.66 2.35
N GLN A 56 -5.18 0.28 3.55
CA GLN A 56 -6.38 0.86 4.15
C GLN A 56 -6.25 2.37 4.35
N ARG A 57 -5.15 2.85 4.92
CA ARG A 57 -4.90 4.29 5.12
C ARG A 57 -4.82 5.05 3.80
N ALA A 58 -4.24 4.42 2.77
CA ALA A 58 -4.10 5.04 1.45
C ALA A 58 -5.46 5.31 0.81
N LEU A 59 -6.43 4.40 0.96
CA LEU A 59 -7.73 4.44 0.29
C LEU A 59 -8.84 5.07 1.13
N LYS A 60 -8.79 4.92 2.46
CA LYS A 60 -9.87 5.33 3.38
C LYS A 60 -10.29 6.78 3.19
N LYS A 61 -9.33 7.69 2.99
CA LYS A 61 -9.59 9.12 2.84
C LYS A 61 -10.31 9.49 1.54
N MET A 62 -10.35 8.56 0.59
CA MET A 62 -10.99 8.76 -0.70
C MET A 62 -12.45 8.29 -0.72
N ILE A 63 -12.92 7.65 0.36
CA ILE A 63 -14.32 7.27 0.51
C ILE A 63 -15.12 8.50 0.95
N PRO A 64 -16.18 8.89 0.22
CA PRO A 64 -17.02 10.02 0.59
C PRO A 64 -17.63 9.87 1.98
N VAL A 65 -17.77 10.97 2.70
CA VAL A 65 -18.35 10.99 4.05
C VAL A 65 -19.82 10.51 4.04
N GLU A 66 -20.55 10.86 2.97
CA GLU A 66 -21.96 10.48 2.81
C GLU A 66 -22.15 9.05 2.27
N ASN A 67 -21.08 8.27 2.10
CA ASN A 67 -21.22 6.90 1.63
C ASN A 67 -22.13 6.09 2.55
N PRO A 68 -23.27 5.55 2.04
CA PRO A 68 -24.25 4.86 2.87
C PRO A 68 -23.85 3.43 3.24
N TYR A 69 -22.81 2.90 2.59
CA TYR A 69 -22.40 1.49 2.71
C TYR A 69 -21.25 1.32 3.69
N THR A 70 -21.21 0.18 4.35
CA THR A 70 -19.98 -0.35 4.90
C THR A 70 -19.19 -0.99 3.77
N VAL A 71 -17.94 -0.59 3.60
CA VAL A 71 -17.07 -1.03 2.48
C VAL A 71 -15.99 -1.94 3.03
N ARG A 72 -15.97 -3.18 2.56
CA ARG A 72 -14.95 -4.17 2.86
C ARG A 72 -14.15 -4.48 1.61
N ILE A 73 -12.83 -4.28 1.67
CA ILE A 73 -11.89 -4.75 0.65
C ILE A 73 -11.22 -6.03 1.14
N VAL A 74 -11.10 -7.01 0.26
CA VAL A 74 -10.29 -8.22 0.48
C VAL A 74 -9.28 -8.31 -0.65
N SER A 75 -8.01 -8.33 -0.29
CA SER A 75 -6.86 -8.51 -1.19
C SER A 75 -6.20 -9.84 -0.88
N ASP A 76 -6.36 -10.81 -1.77
CA ASP A 76 -5.71 -12.10 -1.71
C ASP A 76 -4.54 -12.11 -2.68
N ILE A 77 -3.33 -12.24 -2.18
CA ILE A 77 -2.11 -12.24 -2.99
C ILE A 77 -1.83 -13.68 -3.44
N LEU A 78 -2.01 -13.94 -4.72
CA LEU A 78 -1.82 -15.27 -5.30
C LEU A 78 -0.37 -15.51 -5.75
N GLU A 79 0.30 -14.44 -6.20
CA GLU A 79 1.71 -14.46 -6.61
C GLU A 79 2.33 -13.10 -6.30
N SER A 80 3.59 -13.09 -5.85
CA SER A 80 4.30 -11.87 -5.50
C SER A 80 5.81 -12.00 -5.76
N ASN A 81 6.35 -10.98 -6.41
CA ASN A 81 7.80 -10.75 -6.52
C ASN A 81 8.11 -9.29 -6.20
N GLY A 82 7.75 -8.85 -4.99
CA GLY A 82 7.90 -7.47 -4.51
C GLY A 82 6.59 -6.68 -4.58
N SER A 83 6.48 -5.69 -3.74
CA SER A 83 5.46 -4.62 -3.71
C SER A 83 3.98 -5.01 -3.84
N SER A 84 3.59 -6.17 -3.33
CA SER A 84 2.20 -6.64 -3.33
C SER A 84 1.23 -5.68 -2.58
N SER A 85 1.74 -4.91 -1.60
CA SER A 85 0.96 -3.87 -0.93
C SER A 85 0.60 -2.70 -1.86
N MET A 86 1.50 -2.30 -2.76
CA MET A 86 1.21 -1.25 -3.74
C MET A 86 0.27 -1.75 -4.85
N ALA A 87 0.43 -3.00 -5.27
CA ALA A 87 -0.55 -3.67 -6.13
C ALA A 87 -1.94 -3.71 -5.48
N THR A 88 -2.02 -3.94 -4.15
CA THR A 88 -3.29 -3.90 -3.39
C THR A 88 -3.92 -2.52 -3.41
N VAL A 89 -3.14 -1.44 -3.30
CA VAL A 89 -3.67 -0.06 -3.39
C VAL A 89 -4.26 0.19 -4.77
N CYS A 90 -3.55 -0.17 -5.83
CA CYS A 90 -4.01 0.00 -7.22
C CYS A 90 -5.26 -0.84 -7.50
N ALA A 91 -5.24 -2.12 -7.16
CA ALA A 91 -6.38 -3.03 -7.33
C ALA A 91 -7.57 -2.63 -6.47
N GLY A 92 -7.33 -2.12 -5.25
CA GLY A 92 -8.36 -1.59 -4.37
C GLY A 92 -9.04 -0.35 -4.95
N THR A 93 -8.28 0.55 -5.57
CA THR A 93 -8.82 1.71 -6.29
C THR A 93 -9.74 1.27 -7.43
N LEU A 94 -9.27 0.36 -8.29
CA LEU A 94 -10.08 -0.18 -9.40
C LEU A 94 -11.35 -0.88 -8.91
N ALA A 95 -11.22 -1.71 -7.87
CA ALA A 95 -12.35 -2.44 -7.31
C ALA A 95 -13.40 -1.52 -6.65
N LEU A 96 -12.98 -0.40 -6.03
CA LEU A 96 -13.89 0.62 -5.50
C LEU A 96 -14.65 1.32 -6.63
N MET A 97 -13.97 1.66 -7.71
CA MET A 97 -14.59 2.28 -8.89
C MET A 97 -15.58 1.32 -9.56
N ASP A 98 -15.20 0.06 -9.73
CA ASP A 98 -16.05 -1.00 -10.30
C ASP A 98 -17.29 -1.28 -9.44
N ALA A 99 -17.17 -1.21 -8.12
CA ALA A 99 -18.28 -1.31 -7.17
C ALA A 99 -19.23 -0.09 -7.18
N GLY A 100 -18.94 0.94 -7.97
CA GLY A 100 -19.76 2.15 -8.07
C GLY A 100 -19.58 3.13 -6.92
N ILE A 101 -18.56 2.98 -6.08
CA ILE A 101 -18.24 3.97 -5.05
C ILE A 101 -17.63 5.20 -5.73
N LYS A 102 -18.25 6.35 -5.52
CA LYS A 102 -17.71 7.64 -5.98
C LYS A 102 -16.53 8.06 -5.11
N ILE A 103 -15.37 7.40 -5.28
CA ILE A 103 -14.15 7.86 -4.60
C ILE A 103 -13.82 9.29 -5.02
N GLU A 104 -13.30 10.10 -4.10
CA GLU A 104 -12.95 11.50 -4.39
C GLU A 104 -11.91 11.60 -5.50
N LYS A 105 -10.89 10.75 -5.45
CA LYS A 105 -9.82 10.66 -6.46
C LYS A 105 -9.25 9.25 -6.48
N PRO A 106 -8.83 8.75 -7.66
CA PRO A 106 -8.13 7.48 -7.74
C PRO A 106 -6.75 7.57 -7.10
N VAL A 107 -6.33 6.48 -6.47
CA VAL A 107 -5.05 6.36 -5.77
C VAL A 107 -4.20 5.30 -6.45
N SER A 108 -2.94 5.62 -6.70
CA SER A 108 -1.92 4.67 -7.09
C SER A 108 -0.83 4.56 -6.03
N GLY A 109 0.03 3.57 -6.14
CA GLY A 109 1.18 3.38 -5.25
C GLY A 109 2.36 2.80 -5.99
N ILE A 110 3.57 3.09 -5.49
CA ILE A 110 4.83 2.55 -5.99
C ILE A 110 5.77 2.26 -4.82
N ALA A 111 6.62 1.24 -4.97
CA ALA A 111 7.70 0.94 -4.04
C ALA A 111 9.03 1.38 -4.64
N MET A 112 9.76 2.17 -3.88
CA MET A 112 11.09 2.67 -4.20
C MET A 112 12.13 1.91 -3.40
N GLY A 113 13.30 1.68 -3.97
CA GLY A 113 14.45 1.12 -3.30
C GLY A 113 15.64 2.07 -3.31
N LEU A 114 16.65 1.72 -2.54
CA LEU A 114 17.93 2.41 -2.52
C LEU A 114 19.07 1.38 -2.48
N ILE A 115 20.06 1.61 -3.28
CA ILE A 115 21.35 0.90 -3.21
C ILE A 115 22.43 1.95 -3.02
N THR A 116 23.28 1.76 -2.02
CA THR A 116 24.43 2.63 -1.74
C THR A 116 25.74 1.87 -1.85
N ASP A 117 26.72 2.47 -2.47
CA ASP A 117 28.09 1.99 -2.45
C ASP A 117 28.88 2.75 -1.36
N LYS A 118 29.20 2.05 -0.28
CA LYS A 118 29.87 2.64 0.89
C LYS A 118 31.29 3.14 0.59
N ASP A 119 31.97 2.52 -0.40
CA ASP A 119 33.35 2.84 -0.71
C ASP A 119 33.46 4.09 -1.57
N SER A 120 32.57 4.27 -2.54
CA SER A 120 32.56 5.43 -3.43
C SER A 120 31.59 6.54 -3.01
N GLY A 121 30.70 6.27 -2.06
CA GLY A 121 29.63 7.20 -1.64
C GLY A 121 28.54 7.39 -2.71
N LYS A 122 28.54 6.59 -3.78
CA LYS A 122 27.50 6.64 -4.82
C LYS A 122 26.24 5.93 -4.35
N PHE A 123 25.12 6.37 -4.86
CA PHE A 123 23.82 5.75 -4.61
C PHE A 123 22.94 5.71 -5.87
N ALA A 124 21.98 4.82 -5.87
CA ALA A 124 20.95 4.73 -6.90
C ALA A 124 19.58 4.53 -6.24
N VAL A 125 18.61 5.34 -6.64
CA VAL A 125 17.20 5.17 -6.26
C VAL A 125 16.54 4.31 -7.32
N LEU A 126 15.90 3.21 -6.90
CA LEU A 126 15.20 2.26 -7.76
C LEU A 126 13.69 2.50 -7.69
N SER A 127 13.00 2.32 -8.81
CA SER A 127 11.54 2.40 -8.90
C SER A 127 10.94 1.03 -9.14
N ASP A 128 9.79 0.75 -8.48
CA ASP A 128 9.02 -0.50 -8.63
C ASP A 128 9.89 -1.74 -8.37
N ILE A 129 10.42 -1.81 -7.16
CA ILE A 129 11.44 -2.79 -6.76
C ILE A 129 10.88 -4.22 -6.70
N LEU A 130 11.73 -5.16 -7.12
CA LEU A 130 11.53 -6.59 -6.97
C LEU A 130 11.81 -7.07 -5.54
N GLY A 131 11.42 -8.30 -5.23
CA GLY A 131 11.66 -8.90 -3.91
C GLY A 131 13.13 -8.96 -3.52
N ASP A 132 14.03 -9.27 -4.45
CA ASP A 132 15.49 -9.29 -4.20
C ASP A 132 16.05 -7.88 -3.97
N GLU A 133 15.54 -6.88 -4.68
CA GLU A 133 15.91 -5.47 -4.50
C GLU A 133 15.41 -4.90 -3.16
N ASP A 134 14.23 -5.33 -2.70
CA ASP A 134 13.78 -5.05 -1.32
C ASP A 134 14.71 -5.73 -0.31
N HIS A 135 15.02 -7.01 -0.49
CA HIS A 135 15.79 -7.78 0.49
C HIS A 135 17.23 -7.30 0.62
N LEU A 136 17.91 -7.05 -0.49
CA LEU A 136 19.33 -6.67 -0.58
C LEU A 136 19.56 -5.17 -0.52
N GLY A 137 18.54 -4.36 -0.79
CA GLY A 137 18.64 -2.90 -0.82
C GLY A 137 18.73 -2.28 0.57
N ASP A 138 19.10 -1.02 0.60
CA ASP A 138 19.32 -0.21 1.81
C ASP A 138 18.05 0.50 2.32
N MET A 139 17.01 0.59 1.46
CA MET A 139 15.72 1.20 1.78
C MET A 139 14.61 0.51 0.99
N ASP A 140 13.45 0.32 1.65
CA ASP A 140 12.14 0.05 1.04
C ASP A 140 11.21 1.23 1.37
N PHE A 141 10.83 2.01 0.37
CA PHE A 141 10.03 3.21 0.54
C PHE A 141 8.78 3.16 -0.33
N LYS A 142 7.64 2.91 0.29
CA LYS A 142 6.33 2.82 -0.36
C LYS A 142 5.62 4.16 -0.28
N VAL A 143 5.18 4.68 -1.43
CA VAL A 143 4.48 5.96 -1.55
C VAL A 143 3.19 5.77 -2.32
N THR A 144 2.09 6.16 -1.71
CA THR A 144 0.75 6.14 -2.32
C THR A 144 0.19 7.55 -2.45
N GLY A 145 -0.67 7.77 -3.44
CA GLY A 145 -1.32 9.07 -3.57
C GLY A 145 -2.17 9.24 -4.82
N THR A 146 -2.81 10.38 -4.88
CA THR A 146 -3.61 10.88 -6.01
C THR A 146 -2.75 11.71 -6.97
N SER A 147 -3.35 12.29 -7.99
CA SER A 147 -2.68 13.29 -8.86
C SER A 147 -2.17 14.51 -8.09
N GLU A 148 -2.78 14.85 -6.95
CA GLU A 148 -2.52 16.09 -6.22
C GLU A 148 -1.57 15.92 -5.03
N GLY A 149 -1.50 14.72 -4.42
CA GLY A 149 -0.69 14.55 -3.25
C GLY A 149 -0.58 13.11 -2.74
N ILE A 150 0.21 12.96 -1.69
CA ILE A 150 0.46 11.67 -1.01
C ILE A 150 -0.68 11.38 -0.04
N THR A 151 -1.21 10.16 -0.08
CA THR A 151 -2.26 9.69 0.84
C THR A 151 -1.71 8.85 1.99
N ALA A 152 -0.67 8.06 1.73
CA ALA A 152 0.06 7.31 2.75
C ALA A 152 1.48 7.00 2.28
N CYS A 153 2.38 6.78 3.25
CA CYS A 153 3.71 6.27 2.99
C CYS A 153 4.16 5.31 4.09
N GLN A 154 5.10 4.46 3.75
CA GLN A 154 5.83 3.59 4.66
C GLN A 154 7.28 3.53 4.21
N MET A 155 8.21 3.70 5.14
CA MET A 155 9.64 3.59 4.87
C MET A 155 10.27 2.61 5.85
N ASP A 156 11.08 1.70 5.32
CA ASP A 156 11.98 0.84 6.06
C ASP A 156 13.42 1.15 5.63
N ILE A 157 14.25 1.58 6.58
CA ILE A 157 15.64 2.00 6.35
C ILE A 157 16.55 0.96 6.99
N LYS A 158 17.45 0.39 6.21
CA LYS A 158 18.39 -0.66 6.65
C LYS A 158 19.82 -0.13 6.84
N VAL A 159 20.02 1.19 6.66
CA VAL A 159 21.29 1.90 6.85
C VAL A 159 21.18 2.94 7.97
N GLN A 160 22.31 3.45 8.43
CA GLN A 160 22.36 4.46 9.51
C GLN A 160 22.01 5.87 8.97
N GLY A 161 20.73 6.10 8.71
CA GLY A 161 20.24 7.39 8.23
C GLY A 161 20.32 7.55 6.71
N LEU A 162 19.55 8.52 6.21
CA LEU A 162 19.52 8.94 4.81
C LEU A 162 19.76 10.44 4.74
N SER A 163 20.49 10.90 3.71
CA SER A 163 20.58 12.33 3.44
C SER A 163 19.26 12.88 2.92
N TYR A 164 19.02 14.16 3.12
CA TYR A 164 17.83 14.83 2.57
C TYR A 164 17.81 14.80 1.04
N ASP A 165 18.98 14.84 0.39
CA ASP A 165 19.07 14.78 -1.09
C ASP A 165 18.57 13.43 -1.62
N ILE A 166 18.93 12.32 -0.96
CA ILE A 166 18.44 10.97 -1.31
C ILE A 166 16.92 10.91 -1.13
N LEU A 167 16.41 11.45 -0.02
CA LEU A 167 14.98 11.43 0.28
C LEU A 167 14.18 12.29 -0.72
N GLU A 168 14.68 13.46 -1.08
CA GLU A 168 14.07 14.33 -2.09
C GLU A 168 14.06 13.66 -3.46
N GLN A 169 15.17 13.05 -3.88
CA GLN A 169 15.22 12.30 -5.13
C GLN A 169 14.23 11.13 -5.12
N ALA A 170 14.17 10.35 -4.05
CA ALA A 170 13.26 9.21 -3.93
C ALA A 170 11.79 9.67 -4.01
N LEU A 171 11.41 10.77 -3.35
CA LEU A 171 10.06 11.32 -3.40
C LEU A 171 9.69 11.83 -4.80
N ASN A 172 10.59 12.54 -5.48
CA ASN A 172 10.36 13.04 -6.82
C ASN A 172 10.21 11.90 -7.83
N GLN A 173 11.10 10.90 -7.77
CA GLN A 173 11.03 9.72 -8.62
C GLN A 173 9.78 8.87 -8.33
N ALA A 174 9.38 8.74 -7.05
CA ALA A 174 8.13 8.08 -6.66
C ALA A 174 6.91 8.82 -7.20
N LYS A 175 6.94 10.16 -7.24
CA LYS A 175 5.86 10.96 -7.82
C LYS A 175 5.68 10.66 -9.31
N GLU A 176 6.77 10.63 -10.08
CA GLU A 176 6.75 10.33 -11.52
C GLU A 176 6.21 8.91 -11.77
N GLY A 177 6.76 7.90 -11.11
CA GLY A 177 6.32 6.51 -11.25
C GLY A 177 4.87 6.31 -10.83
N ARG A 178 4.44 6.91 -9.73
CA ARG A 178 3.07 6.84 -9.24
C ARG A 178 2.07 7.51 -10.20
N LEU A 179 2.41 8.65 -10.77
CA LEU A 179 1.57 9.33 -11.76
C LEU A 179 1.47 8.55 -13.07
N HIS A 180 2.55 7.88 -13.48
CA HIS A 180 2.53 6.96 -14.62
C HIS A 180 1.56 5.78 -14.37
N ILE A 181 1.65 5.13 -13.21
CA ILE A 181 0.73 4.05 -12.83
C ILE A 181 -0.71 4.58 -12.78
N LEU A 182 -0.92 5.77 -12.21
CA LEU A 182 -2.24 6.38 -12.11
C LEU A 182 -2.86 6.61 -13.49
N SER A 183 -2.08 7.08 -14.46
CA SER A 183 -2.57 7.25 -15.84
C SER A 183 -3.02 5.92 -16.46
N LYS A 184 -2.32 4.82 -16.16
CA LYS A 184 -2.70 3.48 -16.63
C LYS A 184 -3.96 2.94 -15.94
N LEU A 185 -4.20 3.30 -14.69
CA LEU A 185 -5.42 2.93 -13.96
C LEU A 185 -6.67 3.62 -14.49
N THR A 186 -6.52 4.79 -15.11
CA THR A 186 -7.63 5.65 -15.56
C THR A 186 -7.85 5.64 -17.08
N GLU A 187 -7.06 4.87 -17.84
CA GLU A 187 -7.33 4.56 -19.27
C GLU A 187 -8.58 3.71 -19.43
#